data_e1d3cc805d7d9c73646e0aca56a9fd83
#
_entry.id   e1d3cc805d7d9c73646e0aca56a9fd83
#
_cell.length_a   1.000
_cell.length_b   1.000
_cell.length_c   1.000
_cell.angle_alpha   90.00
_cell.angle_beta   90.00
_cell.angle_gamma   90.00
#
_symmetry.space_group_name_H-M   'P 1'
#
loop_
_entity.id
_entity.type
_entity.pdbx_description
1 polymer ?
#
loop_
_entity_poly.entity_id
_entity_poly.type
_entity_poly.pdbx_seq_one_letter_code
_entity_poly.pdbx_strand_id
1 'polypeptide(L)'
;MYKRQEWNGGKLEFITEENTDNKPPRLTEVKLYAGDRYLKSTVLSYGTFDNGSTKLSSIDEKNGETTEHVCHFEYNTAYHLPSRYSLDYDHWGYFNGTGSSQGEYIPTYEIHGHVVEGADRSPKFPQTAADMLTDIVYKGGGRKKFEYEANVAAGGYFGEKAIIGGGVRIKRIIEALDGKENATEYRYVKSTGESSGEIFKGTILYTSTDFKEQTVGRPVGYAVYENSQNLIFDFNGVPVVYSEVKEIKPNGSYTINRYTSFSDGQQDSAAVLYFPNSYGPGAPKTFDFGDGVLFPKSSRMWRRGLLLEQQHYTSDDVLVYSQSNRYKLTAPAKSKVLGYVGLTSNYGSMVRPETHHVLGVYE
;
A
#
# COMPACT_ATOMS: atom_id res chain seq x y z
N MET A 1 20.53 -10.39 -4.89
CA MET A 1 19.53 -11.12 -5.68
C MET A 1 20.03 -12.54 -5.90
N TYR A 2 19.21 -13.57 -5.74
CA TYR A 2 19.59 -14.94 -6.05
C TYR A 2 19.73 -15.05 -7.57
N LYS A 3 20.94 -15.38 -8.05
CA LYS A 3 21.21 -15.59 -9.48
C LYS A 3 20.84 -16.99 -9.96
N ARG A 4 20.55 -17.93 -9.04
CA ARG A 4 20.30 -19.32 -9.33
C ARG A 4 19.46 -19.98 -8.23
N GLN A 5 18.54 -20.85 -8.62
CA GLN A 5 17.78 -21.73 -7.74
C GLN A 5 17.93 -23.17 -8.26
N GLU A 6 18.23 -24.11 -7.39
CA GLU A 6 18.45 -25.52 -7.73
C GLU A 6 17.54 -26.43 -6.91
N TRP A 7 17.15 -27.54 -7.52
CA TRP A 7 16.44 -28.64 -6.88
C TRP A 7 16.88 -29.97 -7.47
N ASN A 8 16.45 -31.08 -6.88
CA ASN A 8 16.79 -32.40 -7.40
C ASN A 8 16.28 -32.57 -8.86
N GLY A 9 17.20 -32.63 -9.82
CA GLY A 9 16.92 -32.82 -11.23
C GLY A 9 16.72 -31.57 -12.08
N GLY A 10 16.88 -30.35 -11.52
CA GLY A 10 16.74 -29.12 -12.31
C GLY A 10 17.30 -27.87 -11.68
N LYS A 11 17.36 -26.81 -12.47
CA LYS A 11 17.76 -25.46 -12.00
C LYS A 11 17.07 -24.35 -12.78
N LEU A 12 16.92 -23.19 -12.12
CA LEU A 12 16.60 -21.91 -12.74
C LEU A 12 17.81 -20.98 -12.63
N GLU A 13 18.09 -20.28 -13.72
CA GLU A 13 19.07 -19.20 -13.75
C GLU A 13 18.35 -17.88 -14.06
N PHE A 14 18.65 -16.85 -13.26
CA PHE A 14 18.07 -15.51 -13.40
C PHE A 14 19.12 -14.59 -14.01
N ILE A 15 18.89 -14.16 -15.24
CA ILE A 15 19.78 -13.27 -15.97
C ILE A 15 19.28 -11.83 -15.73
N THR A 16 20.19 -10.99 -15.26
CA THR A 16 19.89 -9.58 -15.01
C THR A 16 20.79 -8.71 -15.86
N GLU A 17 20.23 -7.64 -16.38
CA GLU A 17 20.97 -6.57 -17.03
C GLU A 17 21.35 -5.51 -15.99
N GLU A 18 22.63 -5.12 -15.97
CA GLU A 18 23.08 -4.00 -15.16
C GLU A 18 22.59 -2.68 -15.77
N ASN A 19 22.05 -1.83 -14.94
CA ASN A 19 21.55 -0.54 -15.39
C ASN A 19 22.65 0.53 -15.19
N THR A 20 23.04 1.19 -16.27
CA THR A 20 24.11 2.19 -16.29
C THR A 20 23.79 3.48 -15.54
N ASP A 21 22.53 3.71 -15.18
CA ASP A 21 22.02 4.99 -14.61
C ASP A 21 21.77 4.93 -13.10
N ASN A 22 22.56 4.18 -12.33
CA ASN A 22 22.34 3.96 -10.89
C ASN A 22 20.94 3.40 -10.53
N LYS A 23 20.25 2.78 -11.49
CA LYS A 23 19.00 2.06 -11.26
C LYS A 23 19.31 0.62 -10.85
N PRO A 24 18.47 -0.04 -10.05
CA PRO A 24 18.68 -1.45 -9.71
C PRO A 24 18.69 -2.32 -10.96
N PRO A 25 19.51 -3.41 -10.97
CA PRO A 25 19.53 -4.36 -12.08
C PRO A 25 18.12 -4.95 -12.29
N ARG A 26 17.73 -5.13 -13.55
CA ARG A 26 16.43 -5.71 -13.92
C ARG A 26 16.59 -7.12 -14.47
N LEU A 27 15.62 -7.98 -14.16
CA LEU A 27 15.56 -9.36 -14.66
C LEU A 27 15.16 -9.34 -16.14
N THR A 28 16.01 -9.89 -17.01
CA THR A 28 15.74 -9.93 -18.46
C THR A 28 15.42 -11.32 -18.97
N GLU A 29 15.91 -12.37 -18.31
CA GLU A 29 15.66 -13.74 -18.73
C GLU A 29 15.65 -14.71 -17.55
N VAL A 30 14.78 -15.71 -17.59
CA VAL A 30 14.75 -16.83 -16.64
C VAL A 30 14.95 -18.12 -17.44
N LYS A 31 16.09 -18.79 -17.24
CA LYS A 31 16.44 -20.05 -17.94
C LYS A 31 16.09 -21.26 -17.10
N LEU A 32 15.41 -22.23 -17.71
CA LEU A 32 15.05 -23.51 -17.09
C LEU A 32 15.93 -24.64 -17.65
N TYR A 33 16.44 -25.46 -16.74
CA TYR A 33 17.27 -26.62 -17.06
C TYR A 33 16.73 -27.90 -16.39
N ALA A 34 16.87 -29.05 -17.07
CA ALA A 34 16.75 -30.37 -16.47
C ALA A 34 18.18 -30.94 -16.29
N GLY A 35 18.67 -31.00 -15.06
CA GLY A 35 20.09 -31.17 -14.81
C GLY A 35 20.88 -30.02 -15.45
N ASP A 36 21.85 -30.37 -16.32
CA ASP A 36 22.62 -29.39 -17.11
C ASP A 36 22.04 -29.10 -18.50
N ARG A 37 20.99 -29.83 -18.89
CA ARG A 37 20.36 -29.65 -20.21
C ARG A 37 19.41 -28.44 -20.16
N TYR A 38 19.70 -27.42 -20.96
CA TYR A 38 18.79 -26.31 -21.22
C TYR A 38 17.46 -26.80 -21.80
N LEU A 39 16.35 -26.31 -21.30
CA LEU A 39 15.01 -26.63 -21.79
C LEU A 39 14.40 -25.46 -22.53
N LYS A 40 14.24 -24.34 -21.82
CA LYS A 40 13.63 -23.11 -22.35
C LYS A 40 13.98 -21.93 -21.49
N SER A 41 13.69 -20.75 -21.98
CA SER A 41 13.74 -19.52 -21.16
C SER A 41 12.54 -18.62 -21.38
N THR A 42 12.23 -17.83 -20.37
CA THR A 42 11.28 -16.74 -20.43
C THR A 42 12.07 -15.43 -20.52
N VAL A 43 11.83 -14.68 -21.57
CA VAL A 43 12.49 -13.38 -21.84
C VAL A 43 11.52 -12.26 -21.51
N LEU A 44 11.99 -11.27 -20.76
CA LEU A 44 11.22 -10.09 -20.34
C LEU A 44 11.76 -8.85 -21.08
N SER A 45 10.91 -8.18 -21.83
CA SER A 45 11.24 -6.95 -22.53
C SER A 45 10.64 -5.74 -21.82
N TYR A 46 11.39 -4.66 -21.79
CA TYR A 46 11.04 -3.45 -21.04
C TYR A 46 10.99 -2.23 -21.95
N GLY A 47 10.10 -1.31 -21.61
CA GLY A 47 10.06 0.05 -22.12
C GLY A 47 10.16 1.07 -21.00
N THR A 48 9.89 2.32 -21.30
CA THR A 48 9.88 3.43 -20.34
C THR A 48 8.55 4.17 -20.41
N PHE A 49 8.08 4.66 -19.27
CA PHE A 49 7.05 5.67 -19.20
C PHE A 49 7.63 7.07 -19.46
N ASP A 50 6.78 8.05 -19.67
CA ASP A 50 7.19 9.43 -19.97
C ASP A 50 8.06 10.06 -18.87
N ASN A 51 7.84 9.66 -17.62
CA ASN A 51 8.65 10.08 -16.46
C ASN A 51 10.00 9.34 -16.34
N GLY A 52 10.35 8.48 -17.31
CA GLY A 52 11.58 7.70 -17.32
C GLY A 52 11.57 6.44 -16.44
N SER A 53 10.46 6.11 -15.78
CA SER A 53 10.35 4.85 -15.02
C SER A 53 10.18 3.66 -15.97
N THR A 54 10.65 2.50 -15.54
CA THR A 54 10.62 1.26 -16.35
C THR A 54 9.25 0.62 -16.30
N LYS A 55 8.76 0.13 -17.47
CA LYS A 55 7.57 -0.71 -17.59
C LYS A 55 7.91 -2.04 -18.28
N LEU A 56 7.26 -3.13 -17.86
CA LEU A 56 7.33 -4.40 -18.58
C LEU A 56 6.49 -4.28 -19.85
N SER A 57 7.08 -4.53 -21.02
CA SER A 57 6.40 -4.40 -22.31
C SER A 57 5.89 -5.73 -22.85
N SER A 58 6.72 -6.78 -22.78
CA SER A 58 6.31 -8.11 -23.25
C SER A 58 7.04 -9.23 -22.51
N ILE A 59 6.46 -10.42 -22.66
CA ILE A 59 7.05 -11.70 -22.28
C ILE A 59 7.07 -12.60 -23.50
N ASP A 60 8.23 -13.19 -23.77
CA ASP A 60 8.45 -14.14 -24.84
C ASP A 60 9.02 -15.44 -24.27
N GLU A 61 8.67 -16.59 -24.85
CA GLU A 61 9.27 -17.89 -24.54
C GLU A 61 10.29 -18.26 -25.63
N LYS A 62 11.49 -18.64 -25.21
CA LYS A 62 12.56 -19.06 -26.08
C LYS A 62 12.86 -20.55 -25.87
N ASN A 63 12.82 -21.34 -26.96
CA ASN A 63 13.14 -22.73 -26.95
C ASN A 63 14.16 -23.02 -28.07
N GLY A 64 15.42 -23.20 -27.70
CA GLY A 64 16.52 -23.26 -28.65
C GLY A 64 16.64 -21.96 -29.46
N GLU A 65 16.51 -22.06 -30.79
CA GLU A 65 16.58 -20.89 -31.69
C GLU A 65 15.20 -20.26 -31.95
N THR A 66 14.12 -20.87 -31.50
CA THR A 66 12.77 -20.34 -31.69
C THR A 66 12.37 -19.44 -30.54
N THR A 67 11.79 -18.28 -30.87
CA THR A 67 11.21 -17.35 -29.90
C THR A 67 9.73 -17.20 -30.25
N GLU A 68 8.89 -17.40 -29.25
CA GLU A 68 7.45 -17.25 -29.36
C GLU A 68 6.95 -16.16 -28.44
N HIS A 69 6.19 -15.21 -28.99
CA HIS A 69 5.51 -14.20 -28.20
C HIS A 69 4.47 -14.85 -27.29
N VAL A 70 4.50 -14.54 -25.98
CA VAL A 70 3.51 -15.02 -25.01
C VAL A 70 2.44 -13.96 -24.78
N CYS A 71 2.84 -12.75 -24.40
CA CYS A 71 1.93 -11.64 -24.18
C CYS A 71 2.68 -10.30 -24.18
N HIS A 72 1.92 -9.23 -24.40
CA HIS A 72 2.39 -7.86 -24.13
C HIS A 72 1.43 -7.14 -23.19
N PHE A 73 1.92 -6.04 -22.61
CA PHE A 73 1.25 -5.28 -21.58
C PHE A 73 0.91 -3.89 -22.11
N GLU A 74 -0.33 -3.47 -21.94
CA GLU A 74 -0.81 -2.12 -22.24
C GLU A 74 -1.10 -1.38 -20.95
N TYR A 75 -0.88 -0.07 -20.97
CA TYR A 75 -0.96 0.78 -19.79
C TYR A 75 -1.87 1.97 -20.06
N ASN A 76 -2.43 2.54 -19.01
CA ASN A 76 -3.25 3.75 -19.11
C ASN A 76 -2.42 4.90 -19.71
N THR A 77 -2.88 5.42 -20.84
CA THR A 77 -2.25 6.55 -21.57
C THR A 77 -3.05 7.84 -21.44
N ALA A 78 -4.19 7.83 -20.73
CA ALA A 78 -4.99 9.04 -20.54
C ALA A 78 -4.37 9.98 -19.51
N TYR A 79 -3.60 9.43 -18.58
CA TYR A 79 -2.88 10.16 -17.55
C TYR A 79 -1.50 9.55 -17.39
N HIS A 80 -0.48 10.40 -17.22
CA HIS A 80 0.91 10.01 -17.06
C HIS A 80 1.42 10.43 -15.70
N LEU A 81 2.19 9.56 -15.06
CA LEU A 81 2.87 9.90 -13.82
C LEU A 81 3.88 11.02 -14.08
N PRO A 82 3.92 12.06 -13.24
CA PRO A 82 4.89 13.13 -13.35
C PRO A 82 6.30 12.62 -13.00
N SER A 83 7.30 13.52 -13.08
CA SER A 83 8.62 13.24 -12.53
C SER A 83 8.51 12.75 -11.10
N ARG A 84 9.38 11.78 -10.70
CA ARG A 84 9.47 11.29 -9.33
C ARG A 84 9.77 12.36 -8.26
N TYR A 85 10.16 13.55 -8.68
CA TYR A 85 10.40 14.71 -7.82
C TYR A 85 9.21 15.66 -7.78
N SER A 86 8.10 15.31 -8.42
CA SER A 86 6.88 16.11 -8.39
C SER A 86 6.28 16.07 -6.97
N LEU A 87 5.65 17.18 -6.61
CA LEU A 87 4.90 17.34 -5.35
C LEU A 87 3.40 17.07 -5.55
N ASP A 88 3.02 16.65 -6.74
CA ASP A 88 1.64 16.44 -7.16
C ASP A 88 1.13 15.06 -6.68
N TYR A 89 0.96 14.92 -5.37
CA TYR A 89 0.53 13.70 -4.71
C TYR A 89 -0.47 13.96 -3.59
N ASP A 90 -1.33 12.96 -3.34
CA ASP A 90 -2.36 13.02 -2.29
C ASP A 90 -1.78 12.79 -0.88
N HIS A 91 -2.66 12.73 0.13
CA HIS A 91 -2.29 12.47 1.53
C HIS A 91 -1.49 11.17 1.71
N TRP A 92 -1.68 10.17 0.85
CA TRP A 92 -1.06 8.86 0.91
C TRP A 92 0.13 8.70 -0.03
N GLY A 93 0.48 9.73 -0.78
CA GLY A 93 1.61 9.73 -1.71
C GLY A 93 1.29 9.21 -3.11
N TYR A 94 0.01 9.07 -3.48
CA TYR A 94 -0.39 8.74 -4.84
C TYR A 94 -0.56 10.00 -5.68
N PHE A 95 -0.23 9.90 -6.96
CA PHE A 95 -0.44 10.99 -7.91
C PHE A 95 -1.91 11.43 -7.95
N ASN A 96 -2.16 12.72 -7.82
CA ASN A 96 -3.51 13.28 -7.80
C ASN A 96 -3.78 14.32 -8.90
N GLY A 97 -2.78 14.72 -9.69
CA GLY A 97 -2.95 15.59 -10.85
C GLY A 97 -3.48 16.98 -10.53
N THR A 98 -3.20 17.52 -9.34
CA THR A 98 -3.70 18.83 -8.92
C THR A 98 -2.84 19.99 -9.37
N GLY A 99 -1.64 19.70 -9.92
CA GLY A 99 -0.70 20.72 -10.39
C GLY A 99 0.05 21.44 -9.27
N SER A 100 0.09 20.86 -8.06
CA SER A 100 0.81 21.39 -6.90
C SER A 100 2.34 21.46 -7.09
N SER A 101 2.84 21.20 -8.29
CA SER A 101 4.26 21.21 -8.65
C SER A 101 4.93 22.60 -8.63
N GLN A 102 4.19 23.65 -8.31
CA GLN A 102 4.66 25.04 -8.35
C GLN A 102 5.39 25.52 -7.07
N GLY A 103 5.89 24.57 -6.25
CA GLY A 103 6.69 24.93 -5.07
C GLY A 103 5.93 24.91 -3.74
N GLU A 104 4.68 24.47 -3.74
CA GLU A 104 3.89 24.30 -2.54
C GLU A 104 4.10 22.91 -1.95
N TYR A 105 4.98 22.84 -0.93
CA TYR A 105 5.26 21.58 -0.21
C TYR A 105 4.21 21.29 0.85
N ILE A 106 3.73 22.36 1.51
CA ILE A 106 2.88 22.26 2.68
C ILE A 106 1.44 22.20 2.21
N PRO A 107 0.65 21.16 2.62
CA PRO A 107 -0.76 21.11 2.30
C PRO A 107 -1.55 22.22 3.00
N THR A 108 -2.74 22.51 2.49
CA THR A 108 -3.70 23.37 3.20
C THR A 108 -3.91 22.87 4.62
N TYR A 109 -3.83 23.76 5.60
CA TYR A 109 -3.99 23.44 7.01
C TYR A 109 -4.76 24.54 7.76
N GLU A 110 -5.26 24.19 8.93
CA GLU A 110 -5.97 25.13 9.82
C GLU A 110 -5.20 25.34 11.11
N ILE A 111 -5.04 26.60 11.52
CA ILE A 111 -4.52 26.99 12.85
C ILE A 111 -5.47 28.02 13.45
N HIS A 112 -5.97 27.75 14.64
CA HIS A 112 -6.86 28.65 15.40
C HIS A 112 -8.06 29.18 14.60
N GLY A 113 -8.67 28.33 13.77
CA GLY A 113 -9.80 28.72 12.92
C GLY A 113 -9.40 29.52 11.68
N HIS A 114 -8.12 29.70 11.42
CA HIS A 114 -7.61 30.30 10.17
C HIS A 114 -7.10 29.23 9.23
N VAL A 115 -7.69 29.17 8.05
CA VAL A 115 -7.21 28.31 6.96
C VAL A 115 -6.02 28.97 6.28
N VAL A 116 -4.92 28.26 6.18
CA VAL A 116 -3.75 28.64 5.39
C VAL A 116 -3.75 27.77 4.15
N GLU A 117 -3.93 28.41 3.01
CA GLU A 117 -3.93 27.73 1.71
C GLU A 117 -2.56 27.18 1.40
N GLY A 118 -2.54 25.98 0.79
CA GLY A 118 -1.35 25.25 0.40
C GLY A 118 -1.66 24.20 -0.66
N ALA A 119 -0.84 23.16 -0.75
CA ALA A 119 -1.03 22.09 -1.71
C ALA A 119 -2.36 21.34 -1.52
N ASP A 120 -3.09 21.09 -2.60
CA ASP A 120 -4.26 20.19 -2.59
C ASP A 120 -3.77 18.73 -2.53
N ARG A 121 -3.92 18.10 -1.38
CA ARG A 121 -3.57 16.70 -1.10
C ARG A 121 -4.76 15.75 -1.19
N SER A 122 -5.90 16.19 -1.71
CA SER A 122 -7.05 15.33 -1.88
C SER A 122 -6.77 14.27 -2.97
N PRO A 123 -7.19 13.00 -2.77
CA PRO A 123 -7.07 11.98 -3.80
C PRO A 123 -7.99 12.31 -4.98
N LYS A 124 -7.50 12.12 -6.19
CA LYS A 124 -8.23 12.40 -7.44
C LYS A 124 -8.23 11.15 -8.32
N PHE A 125 -9.41 10.62 -8.59
CA PHE A 125 -9.63 9.62 -9.62
C PHE A 125 -10.28 10.32 -10.83
N PRO A 126 -9.82 10.05 -12.07
CA PRO A 126 -8.98 8.93 -12.52
C PRO A 126 -7.46 9.18 -12.55
N GLN A 127 -6.97 10.35 -12.15
CA GLN A 127 -5.53 10.69 -12.22
C GLN A 127 -4.65 9.68 -11.45
N THR A 128 -5.12 9.21 -10.30
CA THR A 128 -4.42 8.18 -9.49
C THR A 128 -4.18 6.87 -10.26
N ALA A 129 -4.91 6.62 -11.36
CA ALA A 129 -4.72 5.46 -12.24
C ALA A 129 -3.71 5.72 -13.38
N ALA A 130 -2.92 6.80 -13.31
CA ALA A 130 -1.90 7.13 -14.31
C ALA A 130 -0.90 5.97 -14.47
N ASP A 131 -0.57 5.66 -15.72
CA ASP A 131 0.40 4.61 -16.12
C ASP A 131 0.11 3.21 -15.52
N MET A 132 -1.10 2.94 -15.02
CA MET A 132 -1.47 1.62 -14.52
C MET A 132 -1.69 0.63 -15.66
N LEU A 133 -1.43 -0.65 -15.39
CA LEU A 133 -1.69 -1.75 -16.32
C LEU A 133 -3.18 -1.83 -16.65
N THR A 134 -3.53 -1.69 -17.93
CA THR A 134 -4.92 -1.81 -18.39
C THR A 134 -5.20 -3.14 -19.08
N ASP A 135 -4.24 -3.69 -19.79
CA ASP A 135 -4.46 -4.91 -20.56
C ASP A 135 -3.23 -5.83 -20.60
N ILE A 136 -3.50 -7.12 -20.62
CA ILE A 136 -2.57 -8.17 -21.01
C ILE A 136 -3.11 -8.78 -22.28
N VAL A 137 -2.37 -8.67 -23.38
CA VAL A 137 -2.76 -9.22 -24.67
C VAL A 137 -1.92 -10.45 -24.97
N TYR A 138 -2.56 -11.60 -25.11
CA TYR A 138 -1.91 -12.88 -25.32
C TYR A 138 -1.70 -13.19 -26.81
N LYS A 139 -0.71 -14.02 -27.13
CA LYS A 139 -0.56 -14.65 -28.46
C LYS A 139 -1.89 -15.33 -28.82
N GLY A 140 -2.39 -15.07 -29.99
CA GLY A 140 -3.68 -15.62 -30.45
C GLY A 140 -4.90 -14.72 -30.18
N GLY A 141 -4.67 -13.47 -29.71
CA GLY A 141 -5.73 -12.45 -29.62
C GLY A 141 -6.55 -12.46 -28.33
N GLY A 142 -6.29 -13.40 -27.41
CA GLY A 142 -6.87 -13.36 -26.08
C GLY A 142 -6.43 -12.09 -25.33
N ARG A 143 -7.34 -11.46 -24.58
CA ARG A 143 -7.06 -10.22 -23.83
C ARG A 143 -7.64 -10.34 -22.43
N LYS A 144 -6.88 -9.86 -21.43
CA LYS A 144 -7.36 -9.62 -20.07
C LYS A 144 -7.26 -8.15 -19.76
N LYS A 145 -8.41 -7.48 -19.61
CA LYS A 145 -8.51 -6.05 -19.34
C LYS A 145 -8.84 -5.81 -17.88
N PHE A 146 -8.21 -4.78 -17.29
CA PHE A 146 -8.41 -4.34 -15.92
C PHE A 146 -9.07 -2.97 -15.90
N GLU A 147 -10.21 -2.85 -15.25
CA GLU A 147 -10.87 -1.58 -14.98
C GLU A 147 -10.75 -1.25 -13.52
N TYR A 148 -10.39 -0.01 -13.25
CA TYR A 148 -10.15 0.50 -11.91
C TYR A 148 -11.23 1.48 -11.49
N GLU A 149 -11.36 1.67 -10.18
CA GLU A 149 -12.13 2.74 -9.57
C GLU A 149 -11.40 3.26 -8.33
N ALA A 150 -11.85 4.42 -7.80
CA ALA A 150 -11.30 4.98 -6.59
C ALA A 150 -11.48 4.03 -5.39
N ASN A 151 -10.51 4.00 -4.48
CA ASN A 151 -10.72 3.43 -3.17
C ASN A 151 -11.74 4.26 -2.39
N VAL A 152 -12.73 3.60 -1.77
CA VAL A 152 -13.73 4.26 -0.93
C VAL A 152 -13.82 3.54 0.40
N ALA A 153 -13.66 4.28 1.50
CA ALA A 153 -13.83 3.78 2.85
C ALA A 153 -15.10 4.34 3.49
N ALA A 154 -15.74 3.55 4.35
CA ALA A 154 -16.83 3.99 5.19
C ALA A 154 -16.28 4.79 6.38
N GLY A 155 -16.90 5.96 6.66
CA GLY A 155 -16.46 6.85 7.73
C GLY A 155 -15.23 7.65 7.34
N GLY A 156 -15.28 8.95 7.50
CA GLY A 156 -14.22 9.88 7.21
C GLY A 156 -13.50 10.35 8.47
N TYR A 157 -12.35 11.00 8.28
CA TYR A 157 -11.58 11.64 9.34
C TYR A 157 -12.33 12.81 9.99
N PHE A 158 -13.24 13.42 9.25
CA PHE A 158 -14.00 14.61 9.65
C PHE A 158 -15.50 14.33 9.81
N GLY A 159 -15.89 13.04 9.96
CA GLY A 159 -17.30 12.66 10.13
C GLY A 159 -18.07 12.48 8.83
N GLU A 160 -17.40 12.46 7.67
CA GLU A 160 -18.04 12.12 6.40
C GLU A 160 -18.54 10.68 6.43
N LYS A 161 -19.64 10.40 5.70
CA LYS A 161 -20.19 9.04 5.58
C LYS A 161 -19.28 8.10 4.79
N ALA A 162 -18.54 8.64 3.84
CA ALA A 162 -17.55 7.92 3.04
C ALA A 162 -16.47 8.88 2.56
N ILE A 163 -15.23 8.37 2.44
CA ILE A 163 -14.12 9.14 1.89
C ILE A 163 -13.48 8.38 0.74
N ILE A 164 -12.87 9.12 -0.19
CA ILE A 164 -11.96 8.56 -1.18
C ILE A 164 -10.60 8.40 -0.49
N GLY A 165 -10.08 7.16 -0.46
CA GLY A 165 -8.73 6.86 0.01
C GLY A 165 -7.72 6.94 -1.13
N GLY A 166 -6.43 6.94 -0.78
CA GLY A 166 -5.36 6.93 -1.76
C GLY A 166 -5.33 5.65 -2.60
N GLY A 167 -4.81 5.74 -3.81
CA GLY A 167 -4.71 4.62 -4.74
C GLY A 167 -6.05 4.25 -5.40
N VAL A 168 -6.07 3.08 -6.02
CA VAL A 168 -7.23 2.55 -6.75
C VAL A 168 -7.48 1.09 -6.38
N ARG A 169 -8.69 0.59 -6.72
CA ARG A 169 -9.06 -0.81 -6.62
C ARG A 169 -9.62 -1.32 -7.94
N ILE A 170 -9.61 -2.63 -8.11
CA ILE A 170 -10.20 -3.28 -9.29
C ILE A 170 -11.72 -3.15 -9.24
N LYS A 171 -12.31 -2.65 -10.33
CA LYS A 171 -13.75 -2.61 -10.55
C LYS A 171 -14.21 -3.84 -11.32
N ARG A 172 -13.53 -4.15 -12.43
CA ARG A 172 -13.83 -5.30 -13.29
C ARG A 172 -12.54 -5.88 -13.87
N ILE A 173 -12.56 -7.20 -14.08
CA ILE A 173 -11.59 -7.93 -14.91
C ILE A 173 -12.39 -8.52 -16.08
N ILE A 174 -12.00 -8.19 -17.30
CA ILE A 174 -12.68 -8.63 -18.52
C ILE A 174 -11.72 -9.55 -19.28
N GLU A 175 -12.15 -10.77 -19.54
CA GLU A 175 -11.44 -11.72 -20.38
C GLU A 175 -12.15 -11.78 -21.74
N ALA A 176 -11.41 -11.44 -22.79
CA ALA A 176 -11.92 -11.39 -24.15
C ALA A 176 -11.16 -12.35 -25.06
N LEU A 177 -11.89 -13.10 -25.88
CA LEU A 177 -11.35 -13.97 -26.92
C LEU A 177 -12.37 -14.10 -28.04
N ASP A 178 -11.94 -13.98 -29.30
CA ASP A 178 -12.77 -14.13 -30.50
C ASP A 178 -14.09 -13.31 -30.47
N GLY A 179 -13.99 -12.06 -29.97
CA GLY A 179 -15.13 -11.13 -29.87
C GLY A 179 -16.11 -11.45 -28.75
N LYS A 180 -15.85 -12.46 -27.93
CA LYS A 180 -16.63 -12.77 -26.72
C LYS A 180 -15.93 -12.17 -25.50
N GLU A 181 -16.69 -11.51 -24.64
CA GLU A 181 -16.18 -10.94 -23.40
C GLU A 181 -16.87 -11.57 -22.19
N ASN A 182 -16.08 -11.88 -21.18
CA ASN A 182 -16.52 -12.36 -19.88
C ASN A 182 -16.00 -11.43 -18.81
N ALA A 183 -16.90 -10.64 -18.20
CA ALA A 183 -16.53 -9.67 -17.17
C ALA A 183 -16.83 -10.24 -15.78
N THR A 184 -15.82 -10.28 -14.92
CA THR A 184 -15.99 -10.46 -13.49
C THR A 184 -16.00 -9.07 -12.85
N GLU A 185 -17.08 -8.73 -12.15
CA GLU A 185 -17.24 -7.45 -11.44
C GLU A 185 -16.97 -7.62 -9.95
N TYR A 186 -16.31 -6.63 -9.36
CA TYR A 186 -16.01 -6.59 -7.93
C TYR A 186 -16.80 -5.45 -7.27
N ARG A 187 -17.50 -5.75 -6.18
CA ARG A 187 -18.21 -4.76 -5.38
C ARG A 187 -17.73 -4.81 -3.93
N TYR A 188 -17.46 -3.64 -3.40
CA TYR A 188 -16.86 -3.44 -2.09
C TYR A 188 -17.86 -2.78 -1.15
N VAL A 189 -19.01 -3.45 -1.00
CA VAL A 189 -20.14 -2.95 -0.20
C VAL A 189 -20.64 -4.05 0.72
N LYS A 190 -21.02 -3.67 1.92
CA LYS A 190 -21.69 -4.54 2.88
C LYS A 190 -23.15 -4.75 2.47
N SER A 191 -23.82 -5.71 3.09
CA SER A 191 -25.27 -5.94 2.91
C SER A 191 -26.14 -4.70 3.23
N THR A 192 -25.62 -3.76 4.04
CA THR A 192 -26.25 -2.47 4.36
C THR A 192 -26.18 -1.46 3.21
N GLY A 193 -25.42 -1.74 2.14
CA GLY A 193 -25.17 -0.81 1.04
C GLY A 193 -24.01 0.18 1.30
N GLU A 194 -23.44 0.17 2.49
CA GLU A 194 -22.25 0.98 2.82
C GLU A 194 -20.98 0.37 2.26
N SER A 195 -19.96 1.21 2.04
CA SER A 195 -18.63 0.70 1.68
C SER A 195 -18.12 -0.27 2.74
N SER A 196 -17.54 -1.39 2.30
CA SER A 196 -16.82 -2.33 3.16
C SER A 196 -15.36 -1.91 3.40
N GLY A 197 -14.93 -0.81 2.74
CA GLY A 197 -13.60 -0.25 2.92
C GLY A 197 -13.45 0.41 4.29
N GLU A 198 -12.30 0.20 4.89
CA GLU A 198 -11.93 0.77 6.19
C GLU A 198 -10.56 1.41 6.07
N ILE A 199 -10.39 2.58 6.68
CA ILE A 199 -9.11 3.29 6.74
C ILE A 199 -8.47 3.12 8.12
N PHE A 200 -7.17 3.32 8.16
CA PHE A 200 -6.45 3.43 9.41
C PHE A 200 -7.03 4.61 10.22
N LYS A 201 -7.42 4.37 11.47
CA LYS A 201 -8.02 5.39 12.36
C LYS A 201 -6.97 6.40 12.83
N GLY A 202 -6.54 7.26 11.96
CA GLY A 202 -5.68 8.40 12.30
C GLY A 202 -6.23 9.65 11.65
N THR A 203 -6.28 10.76 12.35
CA THR A 203 -6.59 12.05 11.75
C THR A 203 -5.42 12.48 10.88
N ILE A 204 -5.68 12.98 9.69
CA ILE A 204 -4.65 13.62 8.86
C ILE A 204 -4.24 14.91 9.58
N LEU A 205 -2.97 14.99 9.99
CA LEU A 205 -2.47 16.10 10.82
C LEU A 205 -1.16 16.63 10.25
N TYR A 206 -1.17 17.87 9.82
CA TYR A 206 0.00 18.57 9.26
C TYR A 206 0.60 19.59 10.21
N THR A 207 0.02 19.79 11.39
CA THR A 207 0.51 20.73 12.39
C THR A 207 0.91 20.02 13.66
N SER A 208 1.99 20.47 14.31
CA SER A 208 2.28 20.03 15.66
C SER A 208 1.42 20.78 16.67
N THR A 209 1.30 20.21 17.86
CA THR A 209 0.84 20.96 19.01
C THR A 209 1.80 22.08 19.36
N ASP A 210 1.28 23.11 20.04
CA ASP A 210 2.01 24.30 20.45
C ASP A 210 3.37 24.00 21.09
N PHE A 211 4.41 24.65 20.60
CA PHE A 211 5.63 24.81 21.41
C PHE A 211 5.31 25.75 22.55
N LYS A 212 5.27 25.22 23.75
CA LYS A 212 5.08 26.06 24.95
C LYS A 212 6.42 26.54 25.47
N GLU A 213 6.54 27.83 25.72
CA GLU A 213 7.65 28.35 26.50
C GLU A 213 7.60 27.74 27.90
N GLN A 214 8.67 27.07 28.33
CA GLN A 214 8.71 26.35 29.61
C GLN A 214 8.45 27.19 30.82
N THR A 215 8.77 28.50 30.75
CA THR A 215 8.68 29.45 31.88
C THR A 215 7.31 30.09 32.03
N VAL A 216 6.52 30.22 30.98
CA VAL A 216 5.28 31.04 31.02
C VAL A 216 4.06 30.27 30.46
N GLY A 217 4.23 29.05 29.94
CA GLY A 217 3.13 28.23 29.42
C GLY A 217 2.42 28.81 28.17
N ARG A 218 3.00 29.84 27.55
CA ARG A 218 2.44 30.47 26.33
C ARG A 218 2.86 29.72 25.09
N PRO A 219 1.99 29.53 24.10
CA PRO A 219 2.38 28.99 22.81
C PRO A 219 3.36 29.94 22.12
N VAL A 220 4.52 29.43 21.69
CA VAL A 220 5.57 30.19 21.03
C VAL A 220 5.52 30.03 19.53
N GLY A 221 4.88 28.98 19.04
CA GLY A 221 4.75 28.68 17.61
C GLY A 221 4.20 27.32 17.34
N TYR A 222 4.00 27.05 16.04
CA TYR A 222 3.57 25.77 15.51
C TYR A 222 4.61 25.27 14.51
N ALA A 223 4.84 23.97 14.45
CA ALA A 223 5.49 23.36 13.31
C ALA A 223 4.43 22.86 12.32
N VAL A 224 4.66 23.10 11.05
CA VAL A 224 3.83 22.60 9.95
C VAL A 224 4.69 21.66 9.12
N TYR A 225 4.12 20.55 8.71
CA TYR A 225 4.82 19.46 8.05
C TYR A 225 4.23 19.19 6.67
N GLU A 226 5.05 18.72 5.75
CA GLU A 226 4.61 18.33 4.40
C GLU A 226 3.87 17.00 4.36
N ASN A 227 4.10 16.14 5.35
CA ASN A 227 3.44 14.83 5.49
C ASN A 227 2.65 14.78 6.78
N SER A 228 1.60 13.95 6.79
CA SER A 228 0.83 13.74 8.01
C SER A 228 1.71 13.22 9.15
N GLN A 229 1.59 13.83 10.30
CA GLN A 229 2.27 13.42 11.54
C GLN A 229 1.67 12.13 12.12
N ASN A 230 0.42 11.85 11.79
CA ASN A 230 -0.22 10.58 12.10
C ASN A 230 0.00 9.58 10.99
N LEU A 231 0.14 8.30 11.34
CA LEU A 231 0.08 7.24 10.34
C LEU A 231 -1.35 7.15 9.78
N ILE A 232 -1.46 7.32 8.48
CA ILE A 232 -2.73 7.26 7.73
C ILE A 232 -2.82 6.06 6.79
N PHE A 233 -1.82 5.20 6.81
CA PHE A 233 -1.75 3.92 6.10
C PHE A 233 -1.07 2.89 7.00
N ASP A 234 -1.24 1.61 6.70
CA ASP A 234 -0.52 0.55 7.42
C ASP A 234 0.98 0.52 7.01
N PHE A 235 1.77 -0.31 7.68
CA PHE A 235 3.22 -0.40 7.42
C PHE A 235 3.59 -0.86 6.00
N ASN A 236 2.64 -1.41 5.22
CA ASN A 236 2.82 -1.73 3.80
C ASN A 236 2.39 -0.57 2.88
N GLY A 237 1.94 0.55 3.43
CA GLY A 237 1.44 1.67 2.65
C GLY A 237 0.03 1.45 2.10
N VAL A 238 -0.74 0.51 2.65
CA VAL A 238 -2.12 0.27 2.23
C VAL A 238 -3.06 1.26 2.92
N PRO A 239 -3.69 2.18 2.19
CA PRO A 239 -4.55 3.20 2.78
C PRO A 239 -5.95 2.67 3.15
N VAL A 240 -6.48 1.69 2.42
CA VAL A 240 -7.83 1.14 2.60
C VAL A 240 -7.78 -0.38 2.59
N VAL A 241 -8.37 -1.02 3.58
CA VAL A 241 -8.62 -2.47 3.62
C VAL A 241 -10.12 -2.73 3.46
N TYR A 242 -10.49 -3.88 2.90
CA TYR A 242 -11.89 -4.22 2.65
C TYR A 242 -12.29 -5.42 3.51
N SER A 243 -13.34 -5.23 4.32
CA SER A 243 -13.89 -6.30 5.17
C SER A 243 -14.80 -7.26 4.41
N GLU A 244 -15.38 -6.82 3.28
CA GLU A 244 -16.23 -7.64 2.42
C GLU A 244 -16.02 -7.29 0.95
N VAL A 245 -15.90 -8.31 0.10
CA VAL A 245 -15.80 -8.16 -1.36
C VAL A 245 -16.76 -9.16 -2.03
N LYS A 246 -17.69 -8.63 -2.84
CA LYS A 246 -18.57 -9.42 -3.69
C LYS A 246 -17.99 -9.52 -5.09
N GLU A 247 -17.72 -10.73 -5.54
CA GLU A 247 -17.25 -11.07 -6.88
C GLU A 247 -18.41 -11.62 -7.71
N ILE A 248 -18.79 -10.93 -8.79
CA ILE A 248 -19.93 -11.29 -9.64
C ILE A 248 -19.41 -11.84 -10.97
N LYS A 249 -19.81 -13.05 -11.31
CA LYS A 249 -19.44 -13.74 -12.54
C LYS A 249 -20.32 -13.31 -13.74
N PRO A 250 -19.87 -13.55 -14.99
CA PRO A 250 -20.63 -13.19 -16.18
C PRO A 250 -22.04 -13.79 -16.24
N ASN A 251 -22.24 -14.97 -15.65
CA ASN A 251 -23.54 -15.65 -15.58
C ASN A 251 -24.47 -15.15 -14.46
N GLY A 252 -24.06 -14.09 -13.74
CA GLY A 252 -24.81 -13.51 -12.63
C GLY A 252 -24.62 -14.21 -11.28
N SER A 253 -24.00 -15.40 -11.23
CA SER A 253 -23.64 -16.01 -9.96
C SER A 253 -22.57 -15.19 -9.25
N TYR A 254 -22.47 -15.27 -7.93
CA TYR A 254 -21.52 -14.46 -7.21
C TYR A 254 -20.98 -15.13 -5.96
N THR A 255 -19.84 -14.62 -5.52
CA THR A 255 -19.17 -15.01 -4.29
C THR A 255 -19.05 -13.79 -3.36
N ILE A 256 -19.42 -13.95 -2.09
CA ILE A 256 -19.12 -12.98 -1.05
C ILE A 256 -17.95 -13.51 -0.23
N ASN A 257 -16.89 -12.73 -0.16
CA ASN A 257 -15.71 -13.00 0.65
C ASN A 257 -15.64 -12.00 1.80
N ARG A 258 -15.53 -12.48 3.05
CA ARG A 258 -15.35 -11.65 4.24
C ARG A 258 -13.97 -11.83 4.80
N TYR A 259 -13.32 -10.75 5.14
CA TYR A 259 -11.94 -10.70 5.61
C TYR A 259 -11.83 -10.00 6.94
N THR A 260 -10.81 -10.35 7.70
CA THR A 260 -10.42 -9.57 8.88
C THR A 260 -9.96 -8.18 8.48
N SER A 261 -10.37 -7.17 9.24
CA SER A 261 -10.13 -5.76 8.97
C SER A 261 -9.78 -4.99 10.24
N PHE A 262 -9.69 -3.68 10.17
CA PHE A 262 -9.46 -2.84 11.34
C PHE A 262 -10.59 -2.97 12.38
N SER A 263 -11.85 -3.09 11.95
CA SER A 263 -13.00 -3.20 12.84
C SER A 263 -13.05 -4.51 13.62
N ASP A 264 -12.36 -5.56 13.18
CA ASP A 264 -12.24 -6.83 13.88
C ASP A 264 -11.20 -6.81 15.03
N GLY A 265 -10.83 -5.62 15.52
CA GLY A 265 -9.82 -5.44 16.55
C GLY A 265 -8.39 -5.67 16.07
N GLN A 266 -8.17 -5.69 14.74
CA GLN A 266 -6.85 -5.82 14.13
C GLN A 266 -6.22 -4.46 13.83
N GLN A 267 -6.50 -3.46 14.66
CA GLN A 267 -5.82 -2.17 14.61
C GLN A 267 -4.40 -2.29 15.15
N ASP A 268 -3.50 -1.50 14.56
CA ASP A 268 -2.14 -1.42 15.05
C ASP A 268 -2.15 -0.79 16.45
N SER A 269 -1.41 -1.37 17.39
CA SER A 269 -1.31 -0.84 18.74
C SER A 269 -0.18 0.18 18.84
N ALA A 270 -0.34 1.16 19.72
CA ALA A 270 0.76 2.06 20.05
C ALA A 270 1.94 1.26 20.60
N ALA A 271 3.15 1.59 20.18
CA ALA A 271 4.34 1.01 20.77
C ALA A 271 4.46 1.47 22.23
N VAL A 272 4.69 0.53 23.13
CA VAL A 272 5.04 0.88 24.50
C VAL A 272 6.52 1.19 24.53
N LEU A 273 6.85 2.44 24.85
CA LEU A 273 8.23 2.88 25.00
C LEU A 273 8.70 2.58 26.42
N TYR A 274 9.73 1.74 26.53
CA TYR A 274 10.42 1.52 27.79
C TYR A 274 11.66 2.41 27.85
N PHE A 275 11.70 3.35 28.81
CA PHE A 275 12.93 4.04 29.12
C PHE A 275 13.70 3.22 30.17
N PRO A 276 14.93 2.77 29.90
CA PRO A 276 15.76 2.18 30.93
C PRO A 276 15.99 3.24 32.01
N ASN A 277 15.85 2.84 33.27
CA ASN A 277 15.95 3.69 34.46
C ASN A 277 17.26 4.49 34.49
N SER A 278 17.24 5.71 33.98
CA SER A 278 18.29 6.70 34.24
C SER A 278 17.91 7.68 35.38
N TYR A 279 16.76 7.55 35.98
CA TYR A 279 16.26 8.44 37.04
C TYR A 279 15.73 7.67 38.26
N GLY A 280 16.61 6.87 38.90
CA GLY A 280 16.35 6.26 40.21
C GLY A 280 15.46 5.02 40.21
N PRO A 281 15.34 4.32 41.36
CA PRO A 281 14.59 3.08 41.50
C PRO A 281 13.09 3.36 41.43
N GLY A 282 12.49 3.17 40.27
CA GLY A 282 11.06 3.29 40.01
C GLY A 282 10.66 2.43 38.84
N ALA A 283 9.40 2.00 38.82
CA ALA A 283 8.85 1.23 37.69
C ALA A 283 9.05 1.99 36.35
N PRO A 284 9.26 1.27 35.24
CA PRO A 284 9.40 1.88 33.94
C PRO A 284 8.19 2.79 33.67
N LYS A 285 8.45 4.07 33.40
CA LYS A 285 7.38 5.00 33.04
C LYS A 285 6.97 4.69 31.62
N THR A 286 5.75 4.26 31.44
CA THR A 286 5.09 4.23 30.15
C THR A 286 4.63 5.64 29.81
N PHE A 287 5.10 6.18 28.70
CA PHE A 287 4.56 7.42 28.16
C PHE A 287 3.52 7.04 27.11
N ASP A 288 2.27 7.38 27.41
CA ASP A 288 1.22 7.38 26.41
C ASP A 288 1.31 8.72 25.67
N PHE A 289 1.81 8.66 24.45
CA PHE A 289 1.92 9.86 23.62
C PHE A 289 0.61 10.21 22.92
N GLY A 290 -0.51 9.56 23.29
CA GLY A 290 -1.78 9.75 22.63
C GLY A 290 -1.80 9.23 21.18
N ASP A 291 -2.92 9.36 20.50
CA ASP A 291 -3.10 8.87 19.12
C ASP A 291 -2.32 9.65 18.05
N GLY A 292 -1.53 10.64 18.44
CA GLY A 292 -0.94 11.66 17.56
C GLY A 292 0.58 11.67 17.43
N VAL A 293 1.36 10.72 17.96
CA VAL A 293 2.81 10.89 18.00
C VAL A 293 3.58 9.84 17.21
N LEU A 294 4.52 10.30 16.45
CA LEU A 294 5.74 9.88 15.73
C LEU A 294 6.32 8.46 15.98
N PHE A 295 5.68 7.61 16.79
CA PHE A 295 6.25 6.31 17.11
C PHE A 295 5.56 5.20 16.33
N PRO A 296 6.34 4.27 15.78
CA PRO A 296 5.77 3.15 15.07
C PRO A 296 4.87 2.35 16.00
N LYS A 297 3.58 2.30 15.68
CA LYS A 297 2.64 1.38 16.29
C LYS A 297 3.05 -0.04 15.90
N SER A 298 2.90 -1.01 16.80
CA SER A 298 3.12 -2.40 16.41
C SER A 298 2.12 -2.80 15.32
N SER A 299 2.61 -3.25 14.18
CA SER A 299 1.75 -3.63 13.07
C SER A 299 1.03 -4.94 13.33
N ARG A 300 -0.28 -4.95 13.15
CA ARG A 300 -1.11 -6.16 13.06
C ARG A 300 -1.50 -6.49 11.62
N MET A 301 -0.78 -5.96 10.67
CA MET A 301 -1.01 -6.14 9.23
C MET A 301 -1.16 -7.62 8.84
N TRP A 302 -0.34 -8.50 9.39
CA TRP A 302 -0.40 -9.94 9.13
C TRP A 302 -1.70 -10.63 9.62
N ARG A 303 -2.53 -9.94 10.41
CA ARG A 303 -3.86 -10.37 10.87
C ARG A 303 -4.99 -9.79 10.02
N ARG A 304 -4.71 -8.84 9.13
CA ARG A 304 -5.70 -8.24 8.23
C ARG A 304 -5.71 -8.96 6.89
N GLY A 305 -6.87 -9.00 6.24
CA GLY A 305 -7.05 -9.67 4.95
C GLY A 305 -7.11 -11.19 5.04
N LEU A 306 -7.24 -11.78 6.25
CA LEU A 306 -7.46 -13.21 6.41
C LEU A 306 -8.93 -13.54 6.07
N LEU A 307 -9.15 -14.51 5.20
CA LEU A 307 -10.49 -14.92 4.77
C LEU A 307 -11.26 -15.57 5.93
N LEU A 308 -12.27 -14.89 6.44
CA LEU A 308 -13.14 -15.37 7.51
C LEU A 308 -14.27 -16.25 6.99
N GLU A 309 -14.88 -15.84 5.89
CA GLU A 309 -16.02 -16.53 5.31
C GLU A 309 -16.02 -16.36 3.79
N GLN A 310 -16.42 -17.41 3.10
CA GLN A 310 -16.70 -17.40 1.67
C GLN A 310 -18.04 -18.06 1.43
N GLN A 311 -18.91 -17.38 0.70
CA GLN A 311 -20.25 -17.83 0.35
C GLN A 311 -20.46 -17.72 -1.15
N HIS A 312 -20.91 -18.81 -1.79
CA HIS A 312 -21.22 -18.82 -3.21
C HIS A 312 -22.74 -18.87 -3.41
N TYR A 313 -23.21 -18.04 -4.31
CA TYR A 313 -24.62 -17.87 -4.66
C TYR A 313 -24.85 -18.10 -6.16
N THR A 314 -26.02 -18.62 -6.49
CA THR A 314 -26.52 -18.61 -7.88
C THR A 314 -26.90 -17.18 -8.28
N SER A 315 -27.27 -16.99 -9.57
CA SER A 315 -27.84 -15.73 -10.07
C SER A 315 -29.19 -15.38 -9.42
N ASP A 316 -29.88 -16.37 -8.86
CA ASP A 316 -31.19 -16.22 -8.20
C ASP A 316 -31.07 -16.10 -6.67
N ASP A 317 -29.91 -15.67 -6.19
CA ASP A 317 -29.59 -15.45 -4.77
C ASP A 317 -29.71 -16.71 -3.88
N VAL A 318 -29.59 -17.92 -4.45
CA VAL A 318 -29.60 -19.17 -3.69
C VAL A 318 -28.17 -19.48 -3.23
N LEU A 319 -27.97 -19.61 -1.92
CA LEU A 319 -26.70 -20.05 -1.33
C LEU A 319 -26.44 -21.52 -1.69
N VAL A 320 -25.34 -21.80 -2.38
CA VAL A 320 -24.94 -23.16 -2.79
C VAL A 320 -23.72 -23.71 -2.05
N TYR A 321 -22.91 -22.82 -1.48
CA TYR A 321 -21.74 -23.20 -0.72
C TYR A 321 -21.37 -22.15 0.29
N SER A 322 -20.95 -22.58 1.49
CA SER A 322 -20.40 -21.70 2.51
C SER A 322 -19.21 -22.35 3.19
N GLN A 323 -18.16 -21.57 3.41
CA GLN A 323 -16.97 -21.96 4.14
C GLN A 323 -16.65 -20.89 5.17
N SER A 324 -16.34 -21.32 6.41
CA SER A 324 -15.86 -20.42 7.47
C SER A 324 -14.47 -20.85 7.92
N ASN A 325 -13.61 -19.87 8.16
CA ASN A 325 -12.25 -20.09 8.64
C ASN A 325 -12.08 -19.44 10.01
N ARG A 326 -11.37 -20.13 10.90
CA ARG A 326 -10.97 -19.62 12.21
C ARG A 326 -9.46 -19.67 12.32
N TYR A 327 -8.87 -18.58 12.74
CA TYR A 327 -7.41 -18.46 12.87
C TYR A 327 -7.02 -18.46 14.34
N LYS A 328 -6.02 -19.26 14.67
CA LYS A 328 -5.44 -19.33 16.02
C LYS A 328 -3.96 -19.05 15.93
N LEU A 329 -3.47 -18.16 16.78
CA LEU A 329 -2.03 -18.01 16.98
C LEU A 329 -1.48 -19.30 17.60
N THR A 330 -0.53 -19.95 16.90
CA THR A 330 0.06 -21.21 17.34
C THR A 330 1.26 -21.01 18.28
N ALA A 331 1.87 -19.83 18.26
CA ALA A 331 2.88 -19.45 19.23
C ALA A 331 2.61 -18.04 19.73
N PRO A 332 2.73 -17.74 21.04
CA PRO A 332 2.87 -16.38 21.48
C PRO A 332 4.11 -15.83 20.79
N ALA A 333 4.01 -14.69 20.11
CA ALA A 333 5.13 -14.05 19.46
C ALA A 333 6.19 -13.73 20.50
N LYS A 334 7.13 -14.65 20.71
CA LYS A 334 8.32 -14.42 21.54
C LYS A 334 9.45 -13.75 20.77
N SER A 335 9.28 -13.53 19.48
CA SER A 335 10.23 -12.78 18.67
C SER A 335 10.00 -11.29 18.91
N LYS A 336 10.62 -10.78 19.95
CA LYS A 336 10.75 -9.33 20.15
C LYS A 336 11.78 -8.84 19.16
N VAL A 337 11.35 -8.12 18.12
CA VAL A 337 12.28 -7.34 17.31
C VAL A 337 12.54 -6.07 18.09
N LEU A 338 13.73 -5.96 18.66
CA LEU A 338 14.17 -4.77 19.37
C LEU A 338 14.65 -3.76 18.34
N GLY A 339 13.91 -2.67 18.15
CA GLY A 339 14.34 -1.51 17.38
C GLY A 339 14.81 -0.41 18.32
N TYR A 340 15.87 0.29 17.95
CA TYR A 340 16.35 1.47 18.67
C TYR A 340 15.82 2.72 17.97
N VAL A 341 15.07 3.55 18.69
CA VAL A 341 14.71 4.89 18.23
C VAL A 341 15.55 5.88 19.03
N GLY A 342 16.43 6.61 18.37
CA GLY A 342 17.17 7.71 18.97
C GLY A 342 16.32 8.97 18.96
N LEU A 343 15.99 9.49 20.14
CA LEU A 343 15.41 10.82 20.28
C LEU A 343 16.53 11.80 20.60
N THR A 344 16.74 12.78 19.73
CA THR A 344 17.60 13.93 20.04
C THR A 344 16.73 15.04 20.58
N SER A 345 16.86 15.37 21.87
CA SER A 345 16.27 16.58 22.41
C SER A 345 17.29 17.71 22.34
N ASN A 346 17.01 18.74 21.54
CA ASN A 346 17.77 19.99 21.59
C ASN A 346 17.23 20.82 22.78
N TYR A 347 17.82 20.65 23.93
CA TYR A 347 17.66 21.61 25.04
C TYR A 347 18.80 22.63 24.99
N GLY A 348 18.41 23.88 24.73
CA GLY A 348 19.12 25.15 24.89
C GLY A 348 20.66 25.11 24.98
N SER A 349 21.30 25.82 24.12
CA SER A 349 22.68 26.37 24.02
C SER A 349 23.88 25.72 24.76
N MET A 350 23.74 24.56 25.36
CA MET A 350 24.86 23.69 25.73
C MET A 350 24.59 22.28 25.24
N VAL A 351 25.06 22.03 24.03
CA VAL A 351 24.94 20.75 23.33
C VAL A 351 25.76 19.71 24.08
N ARG A 352 25.10 18.86 24.86
CA ARG A 352 25.50 17.47 24.95
C ARG A 352 24.41 16.68 24.24
N PRO A 353 24.71 15.93 23.17
CA PRO A 353 23.78 14.98 22.60
C PRO A 353 23.60 13.85 23.62
N GLU A 354 22.60 13.92 24.45
CA GLU A 354 22.16 12.78 25.22
C GLU A 354 21.39 11.88 24.25
N THR A 355 22.04 10.84 23.81
CA THR A 355 21.42 9.80 23.00
C THR A 355 20.55 8.97 23.93
N HIS A 356 19.27 9.26 23.98
CA HIS A 356 18.31 8.40 24.66
C HIS A 356 17.99 7.21 23.74
N HIS A 357 18.49 6.04 24.10
CA HIS A 357 18.14 4.80 23.41
C HIS A 357 16.73 4.39 23.87
N VAL A 358 15.77 4.46 22.98
CA VAL A 358 14.43 3.96 23.22
C VAL A 358 14.34 2.54 22.64
N LEU A 359 14.11 1.58 23.51
CA LEU A 359 13.92 0.19 23.11
C LEU A 359 12.43 0.01 22.78
N GLY A 360 12.09 -0.08 21.51
CA GLY A 360 10.75 -0.47 21.06
C GLY A 360 10.60 -1.99 21.15
N VAL A 361 9.59 -2.47 21.87
CA VAL A 361 9.21 -3.89 21.86
C VAL A 361 8.03 -4.02 20.92
N TYR A 362 8.22 -4.71 19.81
CA TYR A 362 7.13 -5.09 18.91
C TYR A 362 6.60 -6.46 19.35
N GLU A 363 5.29 -6.54 19.64
CA GLU A 363 4.60 -7.82 19.82
C GLU A 363 4.10 -8.38 18.49
#